data_f53da17dc2bf4ae92d131d4635a1bddb
#
_entry.id   f53da17dc2bf4ae92d131d4635a1bddb
#
_cell.length_a   1.000
_cell.length_b   1.000
_cell.length_c   1.000
_cell.angle_alpha   90.00
_cell.angle_beta   90.00
_cell.angle_gamma   90.00
#
_symmetry.space_group_name_H-M   'P 1'
#
loop_
_entity.id
_entity.type
_entity.pdbx_description
1 polymer ?
#
loop_
_entity_poly.entity_id
_entity_poly.type
_entity_poly.pdbx_seq_one_letter_code
_entity_poly.pdbx_strand_id
1 'polypeptide(L)'
;MSLRARLALLYTFIVGGILLLFGTAIYIAVSVTLTRQVDTTLSQTASQTVDNAQVNLRGELEVKLPDLVDLSTDVYVQVWDRNNRLITDSPNFPANYNAPLDSVGLLSTIPVFRDVYIGDFHGRVLTVPITIIGSDRVIGYLQVGTSLAVVDAIQQNLLVILLVTSGIAMVVAGIAGWVSTKQALRPLEAVTNTALQITRADDLSRRIPYSGPPDDEVGQLILAFNQTLSRLENLFNTQRRFLADVGHELRTPLTVVKGNIDLMRRMGCADEESLGGIEAEVDRLTRLVGDLMLLAQAESGKL
;
A
#
# COMPACT_ATOMS: atom_id res chain seq x y z
N MET A 1 -6.63 4.68 17.12
CA MET A 1 -6.24 3.54 16.25
C MET A 1 -4.85 3.07 16.65
N SER A 2 -4.66 1.77 16.81
CA SER A 2 -3.34 1.20 17.13
C SER A 2 -2.38 1.39 15.94
N LEU A 3 -1.07 1.46 16.20
CA LEU A 3 -0.03 1.55 15.16
C LEU A 3 -0.17 0.41 14.13
N ARG A 4 -0.52 -0.78 14.60
CA ARG A 4 -0.79 -1.97 13.76
C ARG A 4 -1.90 -1.73 12.74
N ALA A 5 -3.01 -1.13 13.18
CA ALA A 5 -4.14 -0.83 12.29
C ALA A 5 -3.77 0.23 11.23
N ARG A 6 -2.96 1.23 11.62
CA ARG A 6 -2.49 2.25 10.67
C ARG A 6 -1.59 1.65 9.59
N LEU A 7 -0.64 0.81 9.97
CA LEU A 7 0.26 0.16 9.01
C LEU A 7 -0.49 -0.80 8.09
N ALA A 8 -1.38 -1.64 8.64
CA ALA A 8 -2.19 -2.55 7.82
C ALA A 8 -3.07 -1.78 6.81
N LEU A 9 -3.72 -0.69 7.24
CA LEU A 9 -4.50 0.17 6.34
C LEU A 9 -3.63 0.82 5.27
N LEU A 10 -2.44 1.30 5.62
CA LEU A 10 -1.52 1.91 4.67
C LEU A 10 -1.09 0.91 3.58
N TYR A 11 -0.70 -0.30 3.96
CA TYR A 11 -0.38 -1.36 3.00
C TYR A 11 -1.58 -1.71 2.10
N THR A 12 -2.76 -1.87 2.69
CA THR A 12 -3.98 -2.15 1.92
C THR A 12 -4.30 -1.02 0.94
N PHE A 13 -4.13 0.24 1.35
CA PHE A 13 -4.36 1.40 0.49
C PHE A 13 -3.35 1.49 -0.66
N ILE A 14 -2.07 1.22 -0.38
CA ILE A 14 -1.02 1.20 -1.43
C ILE A 14 -1.31 0.10 -2.44
N VAL A 15 -1.58 -1.12 -1.98
CA VAL A 15 -1.92 -2.25 -2.87
C VAL A 15 -3.18 -1.94 -3.67
N GLY A 16 -4.23 -1.40 -3.03
CA GLY A 16 -5.45 -0.99 -3.70
C GLY A 16 -5.21 0.07 -4.79
N GLY A 17 -4.38 1.07 -4.50
CA GLY A 17 -3.99 2.10 -5.48
C GLY A 17 -3.24 1.54 -6.68
N ILE A 18 -2.29 0.63 -6.44
CA ILE A 18 -1.55 -0.06 -7.51
C ILE A 18 -2.49 -0.89 -8.37
N LEU A 19 -3.37 -1.70 -7.76
CA LEU A 19 -4.34 -2.53 -8.48
C LEU A 19 -5.31 -1.69 -9.31
N LEU A 20 -5.76 -0.55 -8.79
CA LEU A 20 -6.64 0.36 -9.51
C LEU A 20 -5.92 0.97 -10.73
N LEU A 21 -4.68 1.42 -10.59
CA LEU A 21 -3.89 1.95 -11.70
C LEU A 21 -3.65 0.87 -12.78
N PHE A 22 -3.21 -0.32 -12.38
CA PHE A 22 -2.97 -1.42 -13.32
C PHE A 22 -4.26 -1.89 -13.98
N GLY A 23 -5.33 -2.06 -13.21
CA GLY A 23 -6.64 -2.46 -13.73
C GLY A 23 -7.17 -1.47 -14.74
N THR A 24 -7.08 -0.18 -14.46
CA THR A 24 -7.49 0.89 -15.39
C THR A 24 -6.62 0.89 -16.66
N ALA A 25 -5.31 0.72 -16.51
CA ALA A 25 -4.40 0.66 -17.65
C ALA A 25 -4.70 -0.54 -18.57
N ILE A 26 -4.93 -1.73 -17.99
CA ILE A 26 -5.29 -2.94 -18.74
C ILE A 26 -6.65 -2.74 -19.45
N TYR A 27 -7.65 -2.21 -18.73
CA TYR A 27 -8.96 -1.96 -19.30
C TYR A 27 -8.88 -1.02 -20.52
N ILE A 28 -8.17 0.10 -20.40
CA ILE A 28 -7.98 1.05 -21.50
C ILE A 28 -7.21 0.39 -22.66
N ALA A 29 -6.12 -0.32 -22.37
CA ALA A 29 -5.31 -0.97 -23.40
C ALA A 29 -6.11 -1.99 -24.22
N VAL A 30 -6.89 -2.84 -23.54
CA VAL A 30 -7.75 -3.84 -24.19
C VAL A 30 -8.86 -3.14 -24.97
N SER A 31 -9.54 -2.16 -24.40
CA SER A 31 -10.59 -1.39 -25.07
C SER A 31 -10.09 -0.74 -26.36
N VAL A 32 -8.97 -0.04 -26.31
CA VAL A 32 -8.36 0.61 -27.48
C VAL A 32 -7.94 -0.43 -28.53
N THR A 33 -7.39 -1.57 -28.11
CA THR A 33 -6.95 -2.62 -29.03
C THR A 33 -8.14 -3.25 -29.75
N LEU A 34 -9.21 -3.59 -29.03
CA LEU A 34 -10.42 -4.16 -29.62
C LEU A 34 -11.07 -3.18 -30.61
N THR A 35 -11.21 -1.91 -30.23
CA THR A 35 -11.79 -0.89 -31.13
C THR A 35 -10.93 -0.72 -32.39
N ARG A 36 -9.60 -0.67 -32.28
CA ARG A 36 -8.69 -0.60 -33.43
C ARG A 36 -8.81 -1.81 -34.34
N GLN A 37 -8.96 -3.01 -33.78
CA GLN A 37 -9.14 -4.21 -34.57
C GLN A 37 -10.44 -4.15 -35.39
N VAL A 38 -11.53 -3.69 -34.78
CA VAL A 38 -12.80 -3.44 -35.47
C VAL A 38 -12.62 -2.40 -36.57
N ASP A 39 -12.00 -1.25 -36.29
CA ASP A 39 -11.74 -0.20 -37.28
C ASP A 39 -10.91 -0.70 -38.47
N THR A 40 -9.91 -1.56 -38.20
CA THR A 40 -9.09 -2.17 -39.25
C THR A 40 -9.93 -3.09 -40.12
N THR A 41 -10.78 -3.94 -39.54
CA THR A 41 -11.66 -4.85 -40.29
C THR A 41 -12.65 -4.05 -41.16
N LEU A 42 -13.27 -3.00 -40.59
CA LEU A 42 -14.19 -2.12 -41.34
C LEU A 42 -13.47 -1.44 -42.51
N SER A 43 -12.25 -0.94 -42.29
CA SER A 43 -11.45 -0.28 -43.36
C SER A 43 -11.08 -1.25 -44.49
N GLN A 44 -10.68 -2.49 -44.17
CA GLN A 44 -10.36 -3.51 -45.16
C GLN A 44 -11.59 -3.88 -46.01
N THR A 45 -12.73 -4.11 -45.32
CA THR A 45 -13.98 -4.43 -46.02
C THR A 45 -14.44 -3.26 -46.93
N ALA A 46 -14.34 -2.03 -46.38
CA ALA A 46 -14.69 -0.84 -47.16
C ALA A 46 -13.80 -0.66 -48.37
N SER A 47 -12.47 -0.84 -48.27
CA SER A 47 -11.56 -0.75 -49.40
C SER A 47 -11.86 -1.82 -50.47
N GLN A 48 -12.07 -3.07 -50.06
CA GLN A 48 -12.45 -4.14 -51.01
C GLN A 48 -13.76 -3.87 -51.74
N THR A 49 -14.73 -3.26 -51.03
CA THR A 49 -16.04 -2.94 -51.62
C THR A 49 -15.94 -1.75 -52.57
N VAL A 50 -15.18 -0.71 -52.21
CA VAL A 50 -14.97 0.46 -53.09
C VAL A 50 -14.20 0.10 -54.34
N ASP A 51 -13.19 -0.79 -54.27
CA ASP A 51 -12.43 -1.23 -55.41
C ASP A 51 -13.32 -2.00 -56.44
N ASN A 52 -14.40 -2.61 -55.98
CA ASN A 52 -15.39 -3.30 -56.83
C ASN A 52 -16.53 -2.37 -57.30
N ALA A 53 -16.50 -1.08 -56.91
CA ALA A 53 -17.52 -0.13 -57.34
C ALA A 53 -17.25 0.34 -58.78
N GLN A 54 -18.27 0.25 -59.64
CA GLN A 54 -18.22 0.69 -61.01
C GLN A 54 -19.35 1.69 -61.30
N VAL A 55 -19.08 2.65 -62.17
CA VAL A 55 -20.13 3.56 -62.69
C VAL A 55 -20.57 3.03 -64.04
N ASN A 56 -21.86 2.74 -64.20
CA ASN A 56 -22.39 2.27 -65.44
C ASN A 56 -22.45 3.41 -66.50
N LEU A 57 -22.68 3.05 -67.76
CA LEU A 57 -22.77 4.00 -68.89
C LEU A 57 -23.88 5.08 -68.74
N ARG A 58 -24.79 4.92 -67.78
CA ARG A 58 -25.84 5.88 -67.42
C ARG A 58 -25.47 6.82 -66.28
N GLY A 59 -24.22 6.66 -65.75
CA GLY A 59 -23.76 7.47 -64.61
C GLY A 59 -24.32 7.02 -63.27
N GLU A 60 -24.93 5.82 -63.21
CA GLU A 60 -25.43 5.23 -61.95
C GLU A 60 -24.35 4.40 -61.30
N LEU A 61 -24.27 4.48 -59.97
CA LEU A 61 -23.32 3.70 -59.14
C LEU A 61 -23.80 2.24 -59.11
N GLU A 62 -22.98 1.32 -59.61
CA GLU A 62 -23.17 -0.12 -59.50
C GLU A 62 -22.05 -0.71 -58.65
N VAL A 63 -22.39 -1.28 -57.52
CA VAL A 63 -21.42 -1.87 -56.58
C VAL A 63 -21.72 -3.36 -56.47
N LYS A 64 -20.78 -4.20 -56.91
CA LYS A 64 -20.83 -5.62 -56.62
C LYS A 64 -20.32 -5.84 -55.19
N LEU A 65 -21.22 -6.22 -54.30
CA LEU A 65 -20.83 -6.62 -52.96
C LEU A 65 -19.95 -7.88 -53.04
N PRO A 66 -18.90 -7.98 -52.22
CA PRO A 66 -18.13 -9.23 -52.08
C PRO A 66 -19.07 -10.39 -51.80
N ASP A 67 -18.75 -11.58 -52.35
CA ASP A 67 -19.54 -12.76 -52.05
C ASP A 67 -19.62 -13.02 -50.56
N LEU A 68 -20.76 -13.47 -50.06
CA LEU A 68 -21.07 -13.72 -48.66
C LEU A 68 -20.05 -14.63 -47.96
N VAL A 69 -19.26 -15.40 -48.70
CA VAL A 69 -18.20 -16.27 -48.16
C VAL A 69 -17.04 -15.49 -47.57
N ASP A 70 -16.83 -14.23 -47.98
CA ASP A 70 -15.75 -13.35 -47.51
C ASP A 70 -16.21 -12.35 -46.45
N LEU A 71 -17.53 -12.15 -46.27
CA LEU A 71 -18.09 -11.32 -45.24
C LEU A 71 -18.36 -12.19 -44.00
N SER A 72 -17.72 -11.87 -42.86
CA SER A 72 -18.12 -12.46 -41.59
C SER A 72 -19.60 -12.15 -41.33
N THR A 73 -20.32 -13.07 -40.71
CA THR A 73 -21.78 -12.99 -40.46
C THR A 73 -22.23 -11.69 -39.77
N ASP A 74 -21.29 -10.99 -39.12
CA ASP A 74 -21.53 -9.80 -38.29
C ASP A 74 -21.17 -8.46 -38.99
N VAL A 75 -20.78 -8.49 -40.29
CA VAL A 75 -20.46 -7.29 -41.03
C VAL A 75 -21.62 -6.92 -41.98
N TYR A 76 -22.10 -5.72 -41.81
CA TYR A 76 -23.23 -5.13 -42.55
C TYR A 76 -22.68 -4.11 -43.55
N VAL A 77 -23.12 -4.17 -44.79
CA VAL A 77 -22.71 -3.24 -45.87
C VAL A 77 -23.94 -2.60 -46.48
N GLN A 78 -23.96 -1.28 -46.60
CA GLN A 78 -24.96 -0.52 -47.32
C GLN A 78 -24.31 0.46 -48.27
N VAL A 79 -24.88 0.60 -49.45
CA VAL A 79 -24.48 1.60 -50.46
C VAL A 79 -25.62 2.53 -50.68
N TRP A 80 -25.36 3.83 -50.51
CA TRP A 80 -26.33 4.89 -50.64
C TRP A 80 -25.97 5.81 -51.83
N ASP A 81 -27.00 6.26 -52.59
CA ASP A 81 -26.85 7.31 -53.56
C ASP A 81 -26.75 8.70 -52.90
N ARG A 82 -26.28 9.68 -53.63
CA ARG A 82 -26.22 11.08 -53.21
C ARG A 82 -27.55 11.62 -52.72
N ASN A 83 -28.68 11.10 -53.18
CA ASN A 83 -30.03 11.49 -52.80
C ASN A 83 -30.57 10.73 -51.56
N ASN A 84 -29.69 10.01 -50.83
CA ASN A 84 -30.06 9.19 -49.68
C ASN A 84 -31.01 8.03 -50.05
N ARG A 85 -30.87 7.47 -51.25
CA ARG A 85 -31.58 6.26 -51.64
C ARG A 85 -30.67 5.08 -51.52
N LEU A 86 -31.15 3.98 -50.89
CA LEU A 86 -30.44 2.73 -50.79
C LEU A 86 -30.31 2.13 -52.17
N ILE A 87 -29.06 1.83 -52.62
CA ILE A 87 -28.74 1.18 -53.90
C ILE A 87 -28.68 -0.33 -53.68
N THR A 88 -27.94 -0.74 -52.69
CA THR A 88 -27.76 -2.17 -52.36
C THR A 88 -27.35 -2.31 -50.89
N ASP A 89 -27.67 -3.45 -50.33
CA ASP A 89 -27.27 -3.84 -48.99
C ASP A 89 -26.81 -5.30 -48.95
N SER A 90 -26.11 -5.66 -47.85
CA SER A 90 -25.67 -7.03 -47.64
C SER A 90 -26.85 -7.92 -47.23
N PRO A 91 -26.90 -9.20 -47.66
CA PRO A 91 -28.02 -10.11 -47.40
C PRO A 91 -28.27 -10.45 -45.94
N ASN A 92 -27.32 -10.18 -45.01
CA ASN A 92 -27.47 -10.40 -43.61
C ASN A 92 -28.23 -9.24 -42.90
N PHE A 93 -28.66 -8.20 -43.65
CA PHE A 93 -29.54 -7.18 -43.11
C PHE A 93 -30.92 -7.75 -42.79
N PRO A 94 -31.57 -7.23 -41.70
CA PRO A 94 -32.97 -7.55 -41.43
C PRO A 94 -33.85 -7.15 -42.62
N ALA A 95 -34.72 -8.04 -43.07
CA ALA A 95 -35.69 -7.72 -44.11
C ALA A 95 -36.49 -6.47 -43.73
N ASN A 96 -36.53 -5.46 -44.61
CA ASN A 96 -37.18 -4.18 -44.45
C ASN A 96 -36.43 -3.07 -43.65
N TYR A 97 -35.14 -3.22 -43.38
CA TYR A 97 -34.34 -2.14 -42.83
C TYR A 97 -33.84 -1.21 -43.93
N ASN A 98 -34.61 -0.14 -44.21
CA ASN A 98 -34.31 0.82 -45.31
C ASN A 98 -33.75 2.17 -44.76
N ALA A 99 -33.20 2.17 -43.56
CA ALA A 99 -32.58 3.36 -42.96
C ALA A 99 -31.05 3.24 -43.02
N PRO A 100 -30.31 4.36 -43.14
CA PRO A 100 -28.85 4.33 -43.06
C PRO A 100 -28.40 3.92 -41.67
N LEU A 101 -27.31 3.13 -41.60
CA LEU A 101 -26.67 2.76 -40.33
C LEU A 101 -26.19 4.01 -39.59
N ASP A 102 -25.56 4.95 -40.29
CA ASP A 102 -25.14 6.25 -39.78
C ASP A 102 -25.69 7.37 -40.71
N SER A 103 -26.82 7.94 -40.27
CA SER A 103 -27.44 9.06 -41.01
C SER A 103 -26.59 10.33 -41.00
N VAL A 104 -25.78 10.54 -39.98
CA VAL A 104 -24.92 11.73 -39.84
C VAL A 104 -23.68 11.57 -40.70
N GLY A 105 -23.15 10.33 -40.86
CA GLY A 105 -22.03 10.02 -41.71
C GLY A 105 -22.26 10.32 -43.18
N LEU A 106 -23.50 10.20 -43.67
CA LEU A 106 -23.88 10.58 -45.05
C LEU A 106 -23.67 12.07 -45.36
N LEU A 107 -23.40 12.91 -44.40
CA LEU A 107 -23.08 14.33 -44.58
C LEU A 107 -21.56 14.59 -44.65
N SER A 108 -20.76 13.57 -44.43
CA SER A 108 -19.29 13.71 -44.37
C SER A 108 -18.67 13.60 -45.79
N THR A 109 -17.67 14.43 -46.03
CA THR A 109 -16.87 14.39 -47.26
C THR A 109 -15.59 13.57 -47.12
N ILE A 110 -15.32 13.05 -45.91
CA ILE A 110 -14.16 12.21 -45.57
C ILE A 110 -14.62 10.92 -44.88
N PRO A 111 -13.85 9.85 -44.90
CA PRO A 111 -14.17 8.64 -44.15
C PRO A 111 -14.28 8.92 -42.66
N VAL A 112 -15.35 8.44 -42.02
CA VAL A 112 -15.61 8.68 -40.57
C VAL A 112 -16.08 7.40 -39.92
N PHE A 113 -15.48 7.09 -38.74
CA PHE A 113 -15.94 6.02 -37.86
C PHE A 113 -16.87 6.59 -36.81
N ARG A 114 -18.00 5.92 -36.59
CA ARG A 114 -18.97 6.28 -35.55
C ARG A 114 -19.53 5.06 -34.87
N ASP A 115 -19.76 5.21 -33.56
CA ASP A 115 -20.57 4.26 -32.81
C ASP A 115 -22.04 4.65 -32.95
N VAL A 116 -22.86 3.68 -33.30
CA VAL A 116 -24.30 3.88 -33.56
C VAL A 116 -25.12 2.95 -32.67
N TYR A 117 -26.24 3.46 -32.20
CA TYR A 117 -27.22 2.71 -31.43
C TYR A 117 -28.53 2.69 -32.19
N ILE A 118 -28.99 1.49 -32.55
CA ILE A 118 -30.23 1.27 -33.29
C ILE A 118 -31.06 0.24 -32.52
N GLY A 119 -31.98 0.73 -31.67
CA GLY A 119 -32.66 -0.14 -30.70
C GLY A 119 -31.65 -0.78 -29.76
N ASP A 120 -31.63 -2.12 -29.72
CA ASP A 120 -30.68 -2.91 -28.90
C ASP A 120 -29.33 -3.17 -29.63
N PHE A 121 -29.21 -2.74 -30.89
CA PHE A 121 -27.99 -2.90 -31.67
C PHE A 121 -27.01 -1.78 -31.34
N HIS A 122 -25.86 -2.14 -30.75
CA HIS A 122 -24.69 -1.29 -30.62
C HIS A 122 -23.67 -1.69 -31.66
N GLY A 123 -23.36 -0.80 -32.61
CA GLY A 123 -22.47 -1.10 -33.71
C GLY A 123 -21.48 0.02 -33.99
N ARG A 124 -20.37 -0.35 -34.60
CA ARG A 124 -19.37 0.56 -35.16
C ARG A 124 -19.56 0.66 -36.65
N VAL A 125 -19.69 1.85 -37.17
CA VAL A 125 -19.93 2.09 -38.62
C VAL A 125 -18.82 2.98 -39.16
N LEU A 126 -18.27 2.56 -40.29
CA LEU A 126 -17.40 3.35 -41.16
C LEU A 126 -18.23 3.84 -42.38
N THR A 127 -18.36 5.14 -42.50
CA THR A 127 -18.97 5.77 -43.67
C THR A 127 -17.86 6.32 -44.57
N VAL A 128 -17.81 5.85 -45.84
CA VAL A 128 -16.84 6.25 -46.85
C VAL A 128 -17.57 6.94 -48.00
N PRO A 129 -17.26 8.20 -48.33
CA PRO A 129 -17.80 8.85 -49.51
C PRO A 129 -17.17 8.23 -50.77
N ILE A 130 -17.99 7.86 -51.75
CA ILE A 130 -17.53 7.33 -53.05
C ILE A 130 -17.41 8.51 -54.01
N THR A 131 -16.20 8.72 -54.56
CA THR A 131 -15.90 9.80 -55.49
C THR A 131 -15.50 9.28 -56.84
N ILE A 132 -15.69 10.03 -57.91
CA ILE A 132 -15.18 9.68 -59.27
C ILE A 132 -13.71 10.01 -59.31
N ILE A 133 -12.90 9.08 -59.87
CA ILE A 133 -11.47 9.28 -60.09
C ILE A 133 -11.25 10.54 -60.93
N GLY A 134 -10.49 11.49 -60.38
CA GLY A 134 -10.22 12.78 -61.02
C GLY A 134 -11.23 13.90 -60.74
N SER A 135 -12.22 13.68 -59.88
CA SER A 135 -13.19 14.71 -59.43
C SER A 135 -13.51 14.54 -57.96
N ASP A 136 -13.46 15.63 -57.17
CA ASP A 136 -13.85 15.62 -55.76
C ASP A 136 -15.38 15.50 -55.54
N ARG A 137 -16.13 15.17 -56.59
CA ARG A 137 -17.57 15.07 -56.48
C ARG A 137 -18.01 13.74 -55.91
N VAL A 138 -18.65 13.77 -54.76
CA VAL A 138 -19.27 12.61 -54.08
C VAL A 138 -20.46 12.14 -54.94
N ILE A 139 -20.49 10.88 -55.33
CA ILE A 139 -21.58 10.23 -56.11
C ILE A 139 -22.43 9.30 -55.24
N GLY A 140 -21.92 8.86 -54.10
CA GLY A 140 -22.62 8.03 -53.14
C GLY A 140 -21.81 7.79 -51.87
N TYR A 141 -22.31 6.96 -51.00
CA TYR A 141 -21.70 6.61 -49.74
C TYR A 141 -21.75 5.12 -49.51
N LEU A 142 -20.63 4.58 -49.07
CA LEU A 142 -20.53 3.22 -48.57
C LEU A 142 -20.55 3.27 -47.04
N GLN A 143 -21.45 2.53 -46.43
CA GLN A 143 -21.48 2.29 -44.97
C GLN A 143 -21.14 0.83 -44.71
N VAL A 144 -20.12 0.62 -43.90
CA VAL A 144 -19.72 -0.73 -43.44
C VAL A 144 -19.83 -0.69 -41.91
N GLY A 145 -20.66 -1.54 -41.35
CA GLY A 145 -20.91 -1.62 -39.91
C GLY A 145 -20.69 -3.02 -39.38
N THR A 146 -20.34 -3.12 -38.09
CA THR A 146 -20.28 -4.39 -37.39
C THR A 146 -20.83 -4.22 -35.95
N SER A 147 -21.36 -5.32 -35.42
CA SER A 147 -21.85 -5.33 -34.05
C SER A 147 -20.69 -5.24 -33.05
N LEU A 148 -20.82 -4.37 -32.04
CA LEU A 148 -19.91 -4.30 -30.89
C LEU A 148 -20.33 -5.21 -29.74
N ALA A 149 -21.38 -6.01 -29.88
CA ALA A 149 -21.90 -6.86 -28.80
C ALA A 149 -20.83 -7.77 -28.20
N VAL A 150 -19.95 -8.35 -29.04
CA VAL A 150 -18.83 -9.18 -28.58
C VAL A 150 -17.80 -8.33 -27.83
N VAL A 151 -17.50 -7.13 -28.33
CA VAL A 151 -16.58 -6.18 -27.68
C VAL A 151 -17.12 -5.75 -26.32
N ASP A 152 -18.40 -5.40 -26.26
CA ASP A 152 -19.09 -5.01 -25.02
C ASP A 152 -19.08 -6.16 -24.00
N ALA A 153 -19.37 -7.38 -24.44
CA ALA A 153 -19.30 -8.56 -23.59
C ALA A 153 -17.89 -8.81 -23.03
N ILE A 154 -16.87 -8.68 -23.87
CA ILE A 154 -15.47 -8.83 -23.45
C ILE A 154 -15.10 -7.73 -22.43
N GLN A 155 -15.47 -6.49 -22.70
CA GLN A 155 -15.19 -5.35 -21.78
C GLN A 155 -15.90 -5.53 -20.44
N GLN A 156 -17.17 -5.94 -20.45
CA GLN A 156 -17.94 -6.19 -19.24
C GLN A 156 -17.35 -7.34 -18.44
N ASN A 157 -17.02 -8.46 -19.06
CA ASN A 157 -16.37 -9.60 -18.42
C ASN A 157 -15.01 -9.23 -17.84
N LEU A 158 -14.20 -8.47 -18.58
CA LEU A 158 -12.90 -7.98 -18.13
C LEU A 158 -13.06 -7.10 -16.88
N LEU A 159 -14.03 -6.19 -16.88
CA LEU A 159 -14.31 -5.34 -15.72
C LEU A 159 -14.69 -6.17 -14.49
N VAL A 160 -15.57 -7.15 -14.65
CA VAL A 160 -15.96 -8.06 -13.55
C VAL A 160 -14.74 -8.84 -13.02
N ILE A 161 -13.92 -9.40 -13.92
CA ILE A 161 -12.70 -10.12 -13.54
C ILE A 161 -11.75 -9.21 -12.77
N LEU A 162 -11.50 -7.99 -13.27
CA LEU A 162 -10.62 -7.03 -12.61
C LEU A 162 -11.14 -6.62 -11.23
N LEU A 163 -12.44 -6.40 -11.07
CA LEU A 163 -13.05 -6.06 -9.79
C LEU A 163 -12.96 -7.22 -8.78
N VAL A 164 -13.28 -8.44 -9.21
CA VAL A 164 -13.24 -9.62 -8.33
C VAL A 164 -11.81 -9.94 -7.92
N THR A 165 -10.87 -9.97 -8.86
CA THR A 165 -9.46 -10.25 -8.56
C THR A 165 -8.83 -9.17 -7.69
N SER A 166 -9.13 -7.89 -7.93
CA SER A 166 -8.68 -6.78 -7.09
C SER A 166 -9.26 -6.86 -5.68
N GLY A 167 -10.54 -7.22 -5.54
CA GLY A 167 -11.19 -7.43 -4.24
C GLY A 167 -10.52 -8.55 -3.44
N ILE A 168 -10.28 -9.70 -4.06
CA ILE A 168 -9.58 -10.83 -3.44
C ILE A 168 -8.16 -10.42 -3.03
N ALA A 169 -7.41 -9.80 -3.94
CA ALA A 169 -6.04 -9.36 -3.67
C ALA A 169 -5.98 -8.34 -2.50
N MET A 170 -6.95 -7.43 -2.40
CA MET A 170 -7.05 -6.48 -1.30
C MET A 170 -7.29 -7.16 0.05
N VAL A 171 -8.17 -8.16 0.09
CA VAL A 171 -8.43 -8.96 1.30
C VAL A 171 -7.15 -9.72 1.72
N VAL A 172 -6.49 -10.38 0.78
CA VAL A 172 -5.24 -11.11 1.03
C VAL A 172 -4.14 -10.16 1.52
N ALA A 173 -3.98 -9.00 0.88
CA ALA A 173 -3.02 -7.98 1.30
C ALA A 173 -3.32 -7.45 2.71
N GLY A 174 -4.58 -7.23 3.05
CA GLY A 174 -5.02 -6.82 4.37
C GLY A 174 -4.68 -7.85 5.46
N ILE A 175 -4.97 -9.12 5.20
CA ILE A 175 -4.63 -10.22 6.12
C ILE A 175 -3.12 -10.36 6.27
N ALA A 176 -2.37 -10.39 5.16
CA ALA A 176 -0.91 -10.50 5.16
C ALA A 176 -0.27 -9.31 5.90
N GLY A 177 -0.72 -8.07 5.62
CA GLY A 177 -0.27 -6.87 6.31
C GLY A 177 -0.54 -6.90 7.81
N TRP A 178 -1.73 -7.37 8.22
CA TRP A 178 -2.07 -7.54 9.63
C TRP A 178 -1.17 -8.56 10.34
N VAL A 179 -0.97 -9.74 9.74
CA VAL A 179 -0.12 -10.81 10.29
C VAL A 179 1.33 -10.34 10.39
N SER A 180 1.89 -9.78 9.31
CA SER A 180 3.27 -9.27 9.27
C SER A 180 3.50 -8.17 10.30
N THR A 181 2.58 -7.20 10.40
CA THR A 181 2.68 -6.10 11.37
C THR A 181 2.59 -6.62 12.81
N LYS A 182 1.71 -7.60 13.07
CA LYS A 182 1.61 -8.24 14.40
C LYS A 182 2.90 -8.95 14.79
N GLN A 183 3.52 -9.65 13.85
CA GLN A 183 4.75 -10.39 14.08
C GLN A 183 5.95 -9.45 14.29
N ALA A 184 6.08 -8.40 13.47
CA ALA A 184 7.14 -7.40 13.58
C ALA A 184 7.07 -6.56 14.86
N LEU A 185 5.87 -6.28 15.38
CA LEU A 185 5.68 -5.46 16.59
C LEU A 185 5.58 -6.27 17.90
N ARG A 186 5.59 -7.60 17.85
CA ARG A 186 5.54 -8.45 19.04
C ARG A 186 6.71 -8.22 19.99
N PRO A 187 7.98 -8.08 19.54
CA PRO A 187 9.10 -7.81 20.42
C PRO A 187 8.98 -6.48 21.18
N LEU A 188 8.41 -5.45 20.59
CA LEU A 188 8.16 -4.16 21.27
C LEU A 188 7.19 -4.29 22.45
N GLU A 189 6.19 -5.18 22.36
CA GLU A 189 5.32 -5.49 23.49
C GLU A 189 6.11 -6.16 24.64
N ALA A 190 7.05 -7.05 24.31
CA ALA A 190 7.92 -7.67 25.31
C ALA A 190 8.78 -6.63 26.03
N VAL A 191 9.37 -5.67 25.28
CA VAL A 191 10.11 -4.55 25.88
C VAL A 191 9.22 -3.75 26.85
N THR A 192 8.04 -3.35 26.40
CA THR A 192 7.12 -2.54 27.22
C THR A 192 6.68 -3.29 28.47
N ASN A 193 6.32 -4.57 28.34
CA ASN A 193 5.87 -5.37 29.47
C ASN A 193 6.99 -5.60 30.49
N THR A 194 8.23 -5.88 30.03
CA THR A 194 9.38 -6.04 30.91
C THR A 194 9.72 -4.74 31.63
N ALA A 195 9.70 -3.60 30.94
CA ALA A 195 9.91 -2.29 31.57
C ALA A 195 8.87 -2.00 32.67
N LEU A 196 7.59 -2.27 32.41
CA LEU A 196 6.52 -2.09 33.39
C LEU A 196 6.65 -3.05 34.57
N GLN A 197 7.13 -4.28 34.38
CA GLN A 197 7.38 -5.25 35.44
C GLN A 197 8.55 -4.82 36.32
N ILE A 198 9.63 -4.29 35.75
CA ILE A 198 10.78 -3.75 36.48
C ILE A 198 10.33 -2.61 37.38
N THR A 199 9.55 -1.66 36.84
CA THR A 199 9.04 -0.51 37.62
C THR A 199 8.14 -0.92 38.79
N ARG A 200 7.40 -2.04 38.67
CA ARG A 200 6.48 -2.50 39.73
C ARG A 200 7.13 -3.37 40.78
N ALA A 201 8.16 -4.11 40.42
CA ALA A 201 8.76 -5.13 41.29
C ALA A 201 10.12 -4.70 41.87
N ASP A 202 10.66 -3.54 41.49
CA ASP A 202 12.04 -3.09 41.79
C ASP A 202 13.12 -4.16 41.48
N ASP A 203 12.84 -5.03 40.48
CA ASP A 203 13.68 -6.15 40.12
C ASP A 203 14.40 -5.84 38.80
N LEU A 204 15.63 -5.32 38.92
CA LEU A 204 16.51 -4.99 37.80
C LEU A 204 17.21 -6.22 37.17
N SER A 205 17.05 -7.43 37.75
CA SER A 205 17.68 -8.64 37.22
C SER A 205 16.99 -9.19 35.98
N ARG A 206 15.77 -8.74 35.69
CA ARG A 206 15.00 -9.18 34.51
C ARG A 206 15.63 -8.73 33.23
N ARG A 207 15.51 -9.57 32.22
CA ARG A 207 16.00 -9.30 30.86
C ARG A 207 14.87 -9.53 29.87
N ILE A 208 14.91 -8.80 28.76
CA ILE A 208 13.97 -8.99 27.65
C ILE A 208 14.42 -10.19 26.85
N PRO A 209 13.59 -11.25 26.76
CA PRO A 209 13.91 -12.39 25.91
C PRO A 209 13.76 -12.00 24.44
N TYR A 210 14.76 -12.31 23.63
CA TYR A 210 14.73 -12.12 22.18
C TYR A 210 15.24 -13.37 21.47
N SER A 211 14.42 -13.88 20.53
CA SER A 211 14.73 -15.06 19.74
C SER A 211 14.80 -14.76 18.23
N GLY A 212 14.79 -13.47 17.85
CA GLY A 212 14.92 -13.02 16.47
C GLY A 212 16.39 -12.89 16.03
N PRO A 213 16.61 -12.43 14.77
CA PRO A 213 17.95 -12.15 14.27
C PRO A 213 18.62 -11.06 15.12
N PRO A 214 19.88 -11.26 15.57
CA PRO A 214 20.56 -10.28 16.43
C PRO A 214 20.91 -8.98 15.70
N ASP A 215 20.93 -9.00 14.36
CA ASP A 215 21.38 -7.89 13.53
C ASP A 215 20.24 -6.99 13.04
N ASP A 216 18.99 -7.27 13.40
CA ASP A 216 17.86 -6.38 13.08
C ASP A 216 17.77 -5.22 14.08
N GLU A 217 17.07 -4.16 13.71
CA GLU A 217 16.92 -2.93 14.52
C GLU A 217 16.27 -3.23 15.88
N VAL A 218 15.40 -4.23 15.94
CA VAL A 218 14.72 -4.66 17.17
C VAL A 218 15.68 -5.44 18.06
N GLY A 219 16.50 -6.31 17.50
CA GLY A 219 17.56 -7.04 18.20
C GLY A 219 18.57 -6.07 18.82
N GLN A 220 19.05 -5.09 18.06
CA GLN A 220 19.94 -4.05 18.54
C GLN A 220 19.32 -3.23 19.68
N LEU A 221 18.06 -2.85 19.56
CA LEU A 221 17.33 -2.13 20.62
C LEU A 221 17.27 -2.96 21.90
N ILE A 222 16.93 -4.25 21.81
CA ILE A 222 16.83 -5.15 22.96
C ILE A 222 18.19 -5.36 23.62
N LEU A 223 19.25 -5.54 22.83
CA LEU A 223 20.62 -5.64 23.33
C LEU A 223 21.04 -4.39 24.10
N ALA A 224 20.85 -3.20 23.53
CA ALA A 224 21.15 -1.92 24.17
C ALA A 224 20.35 -1.73 25.47
N PHE A 225 19.08 -2.09 25.47
CA PHE A 225 18.23 -2.02 26.66
C PHE A 225 18.69 -2.98 27.74
N ASN A 226 19.01 -4.25 27.41
CA ASN A 226 19.52 -5.23 28.37
C ASN A 226 20.88 -4.82 28.93
N GLN A 227 21.76 -4.21 28.14
CA GLN A 227 23.03 -3.63 28.62
C GLN A 227 22.78 -2.50 29.62
N THR A 228 21.84 -1.62 29.34
CA THR A 228 21.45 -0.53 30.25
C THR A 228 20.92 -1.08 31.57
N LEU A 229 20.07 -2.11 31.53
CA LEU A 229 19.59 -2.79 32.73
C LEU A 229 20.72 -3.40 33.55
N SER A 230 21.67 -4.07 32.90
CA SER A 230 22.85 -4.64 33.58
C SER A 230 23.68 -3.58 34.25
N ARG A 231 23.87 -2.43 33.63
CA ARG A 231 24.59 -1.30 34.21
C ARG A 231 23.88 -0.73 35.43
N LEU A 232 22.56 -0.54 35.33
CA LEU A 232 21.73 -0.10 36.43
C LEU A 232 21.75 -1.08 37.64
N GLU A 233 21.58 -2.37 37.37
CA GLU A 233 21.65 -3.43 38.37
C GLU A 233 23.00 -3.40 39.14
N ASN A 234 24.11 -3.30 38.41
CA ASN A 234 25.42 -3.19 38.99
C ASN A 234 25.59 -1.95 39.87
N LEU A 235 25.11 -0.79 39.40
CA LEU A 235 25.12 0.46 40.18
C LEU A 235 24.30 0.33 41.47
N PHE A 236 23.09 -0.20 41.39
CA PHE A 236 22.25 -0.43 42.57
C PHE A 236 22.87 -1.42 43.56
N ASN A 237 23.44 -2.50 43.07
CA ASN A 237 24.10 -3.48 43.93
C ASN A 237 25.34 -2.88 44.62
N THR A 238 26.11 -2.07 43.90
CA THR A 238 27.27 -1.36 44.47
C THR A 238 26.82 -0.36 45.53
N GLN A 239 25.79 0.44 45.22
CA GLN A 239 25.23 1.39 46.21
C GLN A 239 24.68 0.70 47.47
N ARG A 240 24.01 -0.45 47.27
CA ARG A 240 23.45 -1.22 48.42
C ARG A 240 24.56 -1.79 49.30
N ARG A 241 25.65 -2.31 48.71
CA ARG A 241 26.84 -2.76 49.48
C ARG A 241 27.47 -1.60 50.23
N PHE A 242 27.71 -0.49 49.54
CA PHE A 242 28.25 0.73 50.15
C PHE A 242 27.43 1.19 51.38
N LEU A 243 26.10 1.26 51.27
CA LEU A 243 25.24 1.62 52.40
C LEU A 243 25.28 0.61 53.51
N ALA A 244 25.41 -0.69 53.24
CA ALA A 244 25.57 -1.72 54.24
C ALA A 244 26.91 -1.61 54.98
N ASP A 245 27.99 -1.38 54.21
CA ASP A 245 29.35 -1.23 54.78
C ASP A 245 29.43 0.01 55.65
N VAL A 246 28.92 1.17 55.21
CA VAL A 246 28.81 2.38 55.99
C VAL A 246 27.98 2.16 57.27
N GLY A 247 26.86 1.43 57.14
CA GLY A 247 26.02 1.11 58.31
C GLY A 247 26.77 0.23 59.35
N HIS A 248 27.59 -0.67 58.89
CA HIS A 248 28.44 -1.49 59.78
C HIS A 248 29.57 -0.67 60.42
N GLU A 249 30.30 0.15 59.67
CA GLU A 249 31.37 1.02 60.14
C GLU A 249 30.90 2.11 61.11
N LEU A 250 29.66 2.58 60.98
CA LEU A 250 29.06 3.52 61.94
C LEU A 250 28.53 2.82 63.20
N ARG A 251 28.06 1.59 63.12
CA ARG A 251 27.47 0.87 64.28
C ARG A 251 28.47 0.58 65.35
N THR A 252 29.68 0.18 64.96
CA THR A 252 30.75 -0.20 65.90
C THR A 252 31.14 0.95 66.86
N PRO A 253 31.53 2.15 66.38
CA PRO A 253 31.88 3.27 67.24
C PRO A 253 30.70 3.75 68.10
N LEU A 254 29.50 3.76 67.49
CA LEU A 254 28.29 4.12 68.26
C LEU A 254 28.01 3.16 69.39
N THR A 255 28.33 1.86 69.24
CA THR A 255 28.19 0.87 70.33
C THR A 255 29.20 1.12 71.46
N VAL A 256 30.44 1.51 71.12
CA VAL A 256 31.49 1.86 72.10
C VAL A 256 31.08 3.14 72.83
N VAL A 257 30.66 4.18 72.14
CA VAL A 257 30.16 5.42 72.76
C VAL A 257 29.00 5.13 73.73
N LYS A 258 28.03 4.33 73.31
CA LYS A 258 26.88 3.94 74.10
C LYS A 258 27.32 3.13 75.33
N GLY A 259 28.25 2.19 75.18
CA GLY A 259 28.81 1.38 76.28
C GLY A 259 29.48 2.22 77.39
N ASN A 260 30.29 3.21 76.95
CA ASN A 260 30.96 4.13 77.91
C ASN A 260 29.93 5.03 78.65
N ILE A 261 28.92 5.52 77.94
CA ILE A 261 27.83 6.29 78.59
C ILE A 261 27.05 5.43 79.58
N ASP A 262 26.72 4.18 79.22
CA ASP A 262 25.99 3.27 80.10
C ASP A 262 26.83 2.90 81.35
N LEU A 263 28.16 2.78 81.18
CA LEU A 263 29.08 2.57 82.31
C LEU A 263 29.12 3.75 83.25
N MET A 264 29.34 4.96 82.76
CA MET A 264 29.32 6.17 83.56
C MET A 264 27.98 6.34 84.31
N ARG A 265 26.85 6.04 83.64
CA ARG A 265 25.50 6.11 84.28
C ARG A 265 25.34 5.10 85.38
N ARG A 266 25.95 3.93 85.35
CA ARG A 266 25.91 2.91 86.38
C ARG A 266 26.82 3.26 87.55
N MET A 267 27.97 3.86 87.26
CA MET A 267 28.93 4.29 88.33
C MET A 267 28.54 5.56 89.01
N GLY A 268 27.58 6.31 88.43
CA GLY A 268 27.10 7.56 89.04
C GLY A 268 28.06 8.77 88.94
N CYS A 269 29.17 8.59 88.24
CA CYS A 269 30.19 9.61 88.01
C CYS A 269 30.74 9.53 86.57
N ALA A 270 31.18 10.65 86.06
CA ALA A 270 31.93 10.70 84.81
C ALA A 270 33.40 10.43 85.15
N ASP A 271 33.98 9.30 84.63
CA ASP A 271 35.40 9.00 84.79
C ASP A 271 36.13 9.49 83.52
N GLU A 272 37.37 9.88 83.64
CA GLU A 272 38.17 10.54 82.65
C GLU A 272 38.50 9.54 81.48
N GLU A 273 38.58 8.26 81.77
CA GLU A 273 38.82 7.18 80.82
C GLU A 273 37.62 6.93 79.92
N SER A 274 36.43 6.89 80.43
CA SER A 274 35.19 6.76 79.69
C SER A 274 34.89 8.02 78.81
N LEU A 275 35.19 9.21 79.32
CA LEU A 275 35.08 10.45 78.52
C LEU A 275 36.07 10.50 77.41
N GLY A 276 37.36 10.15 77.64
CA GLY A 276 38.40 10.06 76.65
C GLY A 276 38.08 9.01 75.56
N GLY A 277 37.47 7.88 75.92
CA GLY A 277 37.00 6.85 75.03
C GLY A 277 35.86 7.33 74.05
N ILE A 278 34.93 8.14 74.63
CA ILE A 278 33.85 8.76 73.81
C ILE A 278 34.41 9.80 72.87
N GLU A 279 35.31 10.69 73.34
CA GLU A 279 35.93 11.73 72.54
C GLU A 279 36.70 11.12 71.35
N ALA A 280 37.56 10.08 71.55
CA ALA A 280 38.30 9.38 70.54
C ALA A 280 37.39 8.76 69.46
N GLU A 281 36.22 8.20 69.86
CA GLU A 281 35.31 7.56 68.92
C GLU A 281 34.46 8.58 68.14
N VAL A 282 34.11 9.72 68.72
CA VAL A 282 33.46 10.87 68.05
C VAL A 282 34.40 11.46 67.02
N ASP A 283 35.70 11.64 67.34
CA ASP A 283 36.70 12.10 66.37
C ASP A 283 36.90 11.12 65.22
N ARG A 284 36.82 9.83 65.52
CA ARG A 284 36.89 8.78 64.47
C ARG A 284 35.67 8.83 63.56
N LEU A 285 34.45 8.97 64.13
CA LEU A 285 33.21 9.15 63.37
C LEU A 285 33.25 10.39 62.49
N THR A 286 33.75 11.51 62.97
CA THR A 286 33.88 12.77 62.26
C THR A 286 34.79 12.61 61.03
N ARG A 287 35.93 11.93 61.19
CA ARG A 287 36.83 11.63 60.05
C ARG A 287 36.18 10.70 59.06
N LEU A 288 35.50 9.62 59.48
CA LEU A 288 34.78 8.70 58.62
C LEU A 288 33.71 9.40 57.78
N VAL A 289 32.92 10.31 58.37
CA VAL A 289 31.94 11.09 57.64
C VAL A 289 32.61 12.03 56.65
N GLY A 290 33.73 12.64 56.99
CA GLY A 290 34.54 13.46 56.08
C GLY A 290 35.04 12.67 54.85
N ASP A 291 35.57 11.48 55.05
CA ASP A 291 36.04 10.59 53.99
C ASP A 291 34.89 10.14 53.07
N LEU A 292 33.72 9.84 53.66
CA LEU A 292 32.52 9.49 52.86
C LEU A 292 32.01 10.67 52.02
N MET A 293 32.06 11.92 52.55
CA MET A 293 31.71 13.12 51.78
C MET A 293 32.66 13.37 50.64
N LEU A 294 33.96 13.18 50.82
CA LEU A 294 34.96 13.30 49.78
C LEU A 294 34.75 12.26 48.67
N LEU A 295 34.48 11.01 49.04
CA LEU A 295 34.12 9.94 48.10
C LEU A 295 32.87 10.29 47.28
N ALA A 296 31.82 10.77 47.93
CA ALA A 296 30.57 11.18 47.26
C ALA A 296 30.77 12.36 46.28
N GLN A 297 31.66 13.30 46.65
CA GLN A 297 32.02 14.42 45.78
C GLN A 297 32.84 13.95 44.54
N ALA A 298 33.79 13.04 44.72
CA ALA A 298 34.57 12.48 43.65
C ALA A 298 33.71 11.72 42.64
N GLU A 299 32.75 10.92 43.13
CA GLU A 299 31.80 10.21 42.24
C GLU A 299 30.83 11.15 41.50
N SER A 300 30.50 12.31 42.09
CA SER A 300 29.63 13.30 41.44
C SER A 300 30.32 14.15 40.37
N GLY A 301 31.64 13.94 40.14
CA GLY A 301 32.40 14.67 39.11
C GLY A 301 32.61 16.16 39.42
N LYS A 302 32.52 16.56 40.70
CA LYS A 302 32.70 17.93 41.17
C LYS A 302 34.08 18.17 41.84
N LEU A 303 35.08 17.37 41.50
CA LEU A 303 36.48 17.61 41.81
C LEU A 303 37.23 18.14 40.63
#